data_1b0baca4976dd109a87ec32b861a5aeb
#
_entry.id   1b0baca4976dd109a87ec32b861a5aeb
#
_cell.length_a   1.000
_cell.length_b   1.000
_cell.length_c   1.000
_cell.angle_alpha   90.00
_cell.angle_beta   90.00
_cell.angle_gamma   90.00
#
_symmetry.space_group_name_H-M   'P 1'
#
loop_
_entity.id
_entity.type
_entity.pdbx_description
1 polymer ?
#
loop_
_entity_poly.entity_id
_entity_poly.type
_entity_poly.pdbx_seq_one_letter_code
_entity_poly.pdbx_strand_id
1 'polypeptide(L)'
;MIASGNRLLTQVKDNQPSLRRRLELGVAGRKPSGSAKTETAGRNRWETRELTVFPAKAWFRHTPWEKLIKTVLRLERTVCKRAPATGLCAQTTEVVFWISSASNQTPQRWNEWIRAHWRIENGSHYVRDTAFAEDASRIRKNPDIAARLRSFAYNLIRAAGGSNIRNARWRAALDLNLILQLPRLH
;
A
#
# COMPACT_ATOMS: atom_id res chain seq x y z
N MET A 1 18.55 2.36 7.39
CA MET A 1 17.11 2.30 7.69
C MET A 1 16.80 1.36 8.87
N ILE A 2 17.30 0.15 8.92
CA ILE A 2 17.04 -0.78 10.05
C ILE A 2 17.95 -0.51 11.24
N ALA A 3 19.17 -0.05 11.02
CA ALA A 3 20.08 0.42 12.07
C ALA A 3 19.52 1.60 12.90
N SER A 4 18.52 2.33 12.40
CA SER A 4 17.84 3.43 13.11
C SER A 4 16.63 2.99 13.94
N GLY A 5 16.44 1.69 14.20
CA GLY A 5 15.31 1.16 14.97
C GLY A 5 13.99 1.04 14.17
N ASN A 6 13.98 1.43 12.90
CA ASN A 6 12.81 1.31 12.03
C ASN A 6 12.53 -0.15 11.66
N ARG A 7 11.26 -0.45 11.44
CA ARG A 7 10.80 -1.78 11.02
C ARG A 7 10.43 -1.77 9.55
N LEU A 8 10.80 -2.84 8.85
CA LEU A 8 10.43 -3.07 7.46
C LEU A 8 9.12 -3.85 7.39
N LEU A 9 8.20 -3.40 6.56
CA LEU A 9 7.06 -4.16 6.06
C LEU A 9 6.95 -3.87 4.56
N THR A 10 7.11 -4.89 3.73
CA THR A 10 7.08 -4.72 2.28
C THR A 10 6.39 -5.89 1.59
N GLN A 11 5.68 -5.58 0.51
CA GLN A 11 5.05 -6.56 -0.35
C GLN A 11 6.11 -7.21 -1.26
N VAL A 12 5.99 -8.51 -1.46
CA VAL A 12 6.77 -9.24 -2.47
C VAL A 12 6.00 -9.20 -3.78
N LYS A 13 6.50 -8.42 -4.72
CA LYS A 13 5.90 -8.24 -6.05
C LYS A 13 6.41 -9.31 -7.04
N ASP A 14 5.76 -9.43 -8.18
CA ASP A 14 6.07 -10.43 -9.22
C ASP A 14 7.45 -10.24 -9.89
N ASN A 15 8.06 -9.06 -9.73
CA ASN A 15 9.44 -8.81 -10.14
C ASN A 15 10.49 -9.54 -9.27
N GLN A 16 10.07 -10.27 -8.23
CA GLN A 16 10.90 -11.10 -7.36
C GLN A 16 10.44 -12.57 -7.37
N PRO A 17 10.46 -13.27 -8.54
CA PRO A 17 9.84 -14.59 -8.70
C PRO A 17 10.49 -15.67 -7.83
N SER A 18 11.81 -15.63 -7.66
CA SER A 18 12.52 -16.60 -6.81
C SER A 18 12.17 -16.45 -5.33
N LEU A 19 12.05 -15.22 -4.85
CA LEU A 19 11.62 -14.95 -3.49
C LEU A 19 10.17 -15.39 -3.30
N ARG A 20 9.26 -15.04 -4.22
CA ARG A 20 7.86 -15.43 -4.19
C ARG A 20 7.72 -16.95 -4.10
N ARG A 21 8.39 -17.71 -4.99
CA ARG A 21 8.38 -19.17 -4.97
C ARG A 21 8.88 -19.76 -3.65
N ARG A 22 9.93 -19.17 -3.07
CA ARG A 22 10.42 -19.57 -1.76
C ARG A 22 9.36 -19.40 -0.67
N LEU A 23 8.60 -18.30 -0.69
CA LEU A 23 7.53 -18.04 0.26
C LEU A 23 6.36 -19.01 0.06
N GLU A 24 5.96 -19.28 -1.17
CA GLU A 24 4.90 -20.25 -1.51
C GLU A 24 5.25 -21.65 -0.99
N LEU A 25 6.46 -22.12 -1.24
CA LEU A 25 6.95 -23.38 -0.69
C LEU A 25 7.07 -23.35 0.84
N GLY A 26 7.46 -22.20 1.37
CA GLY A 26 7.61 -22.02 2.81
C GLY A 26 6.29 -22.11 3.58
N VAL A 27 5.19 -21.64 3.03
CA VAL A 27 3.86 -21.70 3.68
C VAL A 27 3.15 -23.02 3.42
N ALA A 28 3.50 -23.75 2.34
CA ALA A 28 2.86 -24.99 1.97
C ALA A 28 2.95 -26.03 3.11
N GLY A 29 1.79 -26.55 3.54
CA GLY A 29 1.69 -27.55 4.59
C GLY A 29 2.08 -27.11 5.99
N ARG A 30 2.38 -25.82 6.22
CA ARG A 30 2.73 -25.31 7.55
C ARG A 30 1.55 -24.66 8.25
N LYS A 31 1.42 -24.93 9.55
CA LYS A 31 0.43 -24.26 10.38
C LYS A 31 0.87 -22.81 10.65
N PRO A 32 0.00 -21.81 10.38
CA PRO A 32 0.29 -20.43 10.70
C PRO A 32 0.36 -20.22 12.23
N SER A 33 1.14 -19.25 12.66
CA SER A 33 1.18 -18.82 14.06
C SER A 33 -0.04 -18.00 14.48
N GLY A 34 -0.80 -17.53 13.51
CA GLY A 34 -2.05 -16.80 13.72
C GLY A 34 -2.70 -16.41 12.42
N SER A 35 -3.97 -16.10 12.46
CA SER A 35 -4.74 -15.62 11.31
C SER A 35 -5.73 -14.53 11.70
N ALA A 36 -6.10 -13.69 10.73
CA ALA A 36 -7.18 -12.71 10.86
C ALA A 36 -7.98 -12.67 9.57
N LYS A 37 -9.30 -12.73 9.69
CA LYS A 37 -10.23 -12.59 8.58
C LYS A 37 -10.98 -11.28 8.71
N THR A 38 -11.12 -10.55 7.61
CA THR A 38 -11.93 -9.34 7.54
C THR A 38 -12.82 -9.39 6.32
N GLU A 39 -14.04 -8.94 6.49
CA GLU A 39 -15.03 -8.86 5.43
C GLU A 39 -15.51 -7.41 5.30
N THR A 40 -15.66 -6.96 4.08
CA THR A 40 -16.14 -5.61 3.78
C THR A 40 -17.18 -5.70 2.68
N ALA A 41 -18.34 -5.12 2.94
CA ALA A 41 -19.40 -4.99 1.94
C ALA A 41 -19.46 -3.53 1.46
N GLY A 42 -19.54 -3.35 0.16
CA GLY A 42 -19.76 -2.08 -0.50
C GLY A 42 -20.84 -2.20 -1.57
N ARG A 43 -21.14 -1.12 -2.26
CA ARG A 43 -22.14 -1.14 -3.34
C ARG A 43 -21.73 -2.15 -4.43
N ASN A 44 -22.51 -3.22 -4.59
CA ASN A 44 -22.27 -4.31 -5.57
C ASN A 44 -20.90 -5.01 -5.43
N ARG A 45 -20.27 -4.98 -4.25
CA ARG A 45 -18.98 -5.59 -4.02
C ARG A 45 -18.88 -6.13 -2.61
N TRP A 46 -18.42 -7.38 -2.51
CA TRP A 46 -18.02 -8.02 -1.26
C TRP A 46 -16.54 -8.37 -1.36
N GLU A 47 -15.83 -8.12 -0.31
CA GLU A 47 -14.42 -8.41 -0.24
C GLU A 47 -14.11 -9.12 1.07
N THR A 48 -13.54 -10.32 0.96
CA THR A 48 -13.00 -11.09 2.07
C THR A 48 -11.48 -11.05 1.98
N ARG A 49 -10.83 -10.77 3.10
CA ARG A 49 -9.38 -10.83 3.26
C ARG A 49 -9.05 -11.77 4.39
N GLU A 50 -8.20 -12.73 4.10
CA GLU A 50 -7.65 -13.66 5.08
C GLU A 50 -6.15 -13.48 5.15
N LEU A 51 -5.67 -13.03 6.31
CA LEU A 51 -4.27 -12.85 6.60
C LEU A 51 -3.78 -13.99 7.46
N THR A 52 -2.74 -14.68 7.04
CA THR A 52 -2.04 -15.71 7.81
C THR A 52 -0.61 -15.28 8.09
N VAL A 53 -0.14 -15.56 9.32
CA VAL A 53 1.15 -15.12 9.83
C VAL A 53 2.05 -16.33 10.05
N PHE A 54 3.30 -16.25 9.58
CA PHE A 54 4.30 -17.31 9.72
C PHE A 54 5.62 -16.75 10.25
N PRO A 55 6.27 -17.41 11.24
CA PRO A 55 7.62 -17.07 11.63
C PRO A 55 8.61 -17.45 10.52
N ALA A 56 9.44 -16.49 10.09
CA ALA A 56 10.27 -16.63 8.90
C ALA A 56 11.70 -17.16 9.13
N LYS A 57 12.12 -17.30 10.39
CA LYS A 57 13.52 -17.52 10.77
C LYS A 57 14.22 -18.69 10.03
N ALA A 58 13.49 -19.76 9.72
CA ALA A 58 14.05 -20.92 9.04
C ALA A 58 14.09 -20.79 7.51
N TRP A 59 13.33 -19.86 6.92
CA TRP A 59 13.15 -19.78 5.47
C TRP A 59 14.23 -18.99 4.76
N PHE A 60 14.95 -18.17 5.51
CA PHE A 60 15.99 -17.27 5.02
C PHE A 60 17.39 -17.65 5.47
N ARG A 61 17.58 -18.90 6.01
CA ARG A 61 18.91 -19.41 6.39
C ARG A 61 19.88 -19.34 5.22
N HIS A 62 21.10 -18.96 5.51
CA HIS A 62 22.18 -18.82 4.53
C HIS A 62 21.91 -17.78 3.44
N THR A 63 21.00 -16.81 3.68
CA THR A 63 20.77 -15.67 2.81
C THR A 63 21.11 -14.36 3.53
N PRO A 64 21.39 -13.25 2.80
CA PRO A 64 21.58 -11.93 3.41
C PRO A 64 20.40 -11.45 4.25
N TRP A 65 19.23 -12.06 4.05
CA TRP A 65 17.96 -11.69 4.69
C TRP A 65 17.71 -12.41 6.03
N GLU A 66 18.56 -13.39 6.40
CA GLU A 66 18.34 -14.25 7.58
C GLU A 66 18.18 -13.46 8.88
N LYS A 67 19.04 -12.47 9.09
CA LYS A 67 19.00 -11.62 10.29
C LYS A 67 17.90 -10.56 10.24
N LEU A 68 17.39 -10.29 9.05
CA LEU A 68 16.51 -9.17 8.76
C LEU A 68 15.04 -9.55 8.81
N ILE A 69 14.66 -10.63 8.11
CA ILE A 69 13.26 -11.03 7.96
C ILE A 69 12.88 -12.00 9.08
N LYS A 70 11.90 -11.58 9.88
CA LYS A 70 11.41 -12.33 11.04
C LYS A 70 10.02 -12.91 10.83
N THR A 71 9.22 -12.26 9.98
CA THR A 71 7.82 -12.63 9.75
C THR A 71 7.49 -12.63 8.26
N VAL A 72 6.76 -13.64 7.84
CA VAL A 72 6.11 -13.73 6.52
C VAL A 72 4.61 -13.68 6.73
N LEU A 73 3.95 -12.90 5.91
CA LEU A 73 2.50 -12.77 5.91
C LEU A 73 1.98 -13.22 4.53
N ARG A 74 0.95 -14.06 4.52
CA ARG A 74 0.20 -14.43 3.32
C ARG A 74 -1.18 -13.81 3.44
N LEU A 75 -1.51 -12.93 2.53
CA LEU A 75 -2.81 -12.29 2.42
C LEU A 75 -3.53 -12.90 1.21
N GLU A 76 -4.64 -13.54 1.46
CA GLU A 76 -5.58 -13.96 0.43
C GLU A 76 -6.75 -12.99 0.40
N ARG A 77 -7.03 -12.46 -0.78
CA ARG A 77 -8.07 -11.48 -1.02
C ARG A 77 -9.04 -12.01 -2.05
N THR A 78 -10.27 -12.24 -1.65
CA THR A 78 -11.36 -12.65 -2.53
C THR A 78 -12.33 -11.50 -2.70
N VAL A 79 -12.60 -11.13 -3.95
CA VAL A 79 -13.52 -10.06 -4.30
C VAL A 79 -14.64 -10.63 -5.18
N CYS A 80 -15.88 -10.45 -4.74
CA CYS A 80 -17.07 -10.71 -5.53
C CYS A 80 -17.66 -9.37 -5.99
N LYS A 81 -17.75 -9.15 -7.29
CA LYS A 81 -18.41 -7.99 -7.90
C LYS A 81 -19.71 -8.45 -8.57
N ARG A 82 -20.85 -7.91 -8.11
CA ARG A 82 -22.13 -8.18 -8.72
C ARG A 82 -22.37 -7.27 -9.93
N ALA A 83 -22.60 -7.86 -11.08
CA ALA A 83 -22.92 -7.12 -12.29
C ALA A 83 -24.33 -6.50 -12.17
N PRO A 84 -24.50 -5.16 -12.35
CA PRO A 84 -25.81 -4.51 -12.19
C PRO A 84 -26.88 -5.06 -13.14
N ALA A 85 -26.49 -5.41 -14.37
CA ALA A 85 -27.43 -5.86 -15.39
C ALA A 85 -27.92 -7.31 -15.23
N THR A 86 -27.04 -8.20 -14.78
CA THR A 86 -27.35 -9.64 -14.73
C THR A 86 -27.50 -10.18 -13.31
N GLY A 87 -27.10 -9.43 -12.32
CA GLY A 87 -27.07 -9.87 -10.93
C GLY A 87 -26.03 -10.95 -10.63
N LEU A 88 -25.26 -11.42 -11.65
CA LEU A 88 -24.22 -12.43 -11.48
C LEU A 88 -23.02 -11.89 -10.71
N CYS A 89 -22.42 -12.75 -9.90
CA CYS A 89 -21.21 -12.42 -9.13
C CYS A 89 -19.98 -12.95 -9.87
N ALA A 90 -19.10 -12.02 -10.28
CA ALA A 90 -17.77 -12.34 -10.73
C ALA A 90 -16.82 -12.36 -9.52
N GLN A 91 -16.24 -13.53 -9.23
CA GLN A 91 -15.31 -13.70 -8.12
C GLN A 91 -13.88 -13.74 -8.64
N THR A 92 -13.01 -12.99 -7.97
CA THR A 92 -11.55 -13.03 -8.20
C THR A 92 -10.85 -13.27 -6.88
N THR A 93 -9.83 -14.14 -6.89
CA THR A 93 -8.98 -14.39 -5.72
C THR A 93 -7.54 -14.07 -6.06
N GLU A 94 -6.90 -13.32 -5.19
CA GLU A 94 -5.50 -12.89 -5.29
C GLU A 94 -4.76 -13.28 -4.01
N VAL A 95 -3.55 -13.83 -4.16
CA VAL A 95 -2.67 -14.15 -3.04
C VAL A 95 -1.43 -13.27 -3.12
N VAL A 96 -1.17 -12.55 -2.04
CA VAL A 96 -0.06 -11.62 -1.91
C VAL A 96 0.78 -11.96 -0.69
N PHE A 97 2.10 -11.92 -0.85
CA PHE A 97 3.04 -12.12 0.25
C PHE A 97 3.64 -10.81 0.72
N TRP A 98 3.82 -10.72 2.04
CA TRP A 98 4.53 -9.63 2.71
C TRP A 98 5.63 -10.19 3.58
N ILE A 99 6.72 -9.46 3.69
CA ILE A 99 7.83 -9.78 4.58
C ILE A 99 8.07 -8.63 5.54
N SER A 100 8.49 -8.97 6.76
CA SER A 100 8.74 -7.96 7.78
C SER A 100 9.93 -8.29 8.66
N SER A 101 10.62 -7.23 9.09
CA SER A 101 11.67 -7.31 10.12
C SER A 101 11.10 -7.30 11.55
N ALA A 102 9.81 -6.97 11.71
CA ALA A 102 9.11 -7.06 12.98
C ALA A 102 8.66 -8.50 13.28
N SER A 103 8.49 -8.81 14.55
CA SER A 103 7.93 -10.06 15.07
C SER A 103 6.92 -9.76 16.16
N ASN A 104 6.22 -10.80 16.65
CA ASN A 104 5.36 -10.75 17.84
C ASN A 104 4.23 -9.71 17.76
N GLN A 105 3.67 -9.51 16.55
CA GLN A 105 2.47 -8.70 16.37
C GLN A 105 1.25 -9.60 16.19
N THR A 106 0.09 -9.12 16.63
CA THR A 106 -1.17 -9.82 16.38
C THR A 106 -1.52 -9.81 14.89
N PRO A 107 -2.25 -10.82 14.38
CA PRO A 107 -2.70 -10.83 12.98
C PRO A 107 -3.53 -9.59 12.62
N GLN A 108 -4.33 -9.08 13.56
CA GLN A 108 -5.11 -7.86 13.39
C GLN A 108 -4.22 -6.65 13.16
N ARG A 109 -3.15 -6.53 13.95
CA ARG A 109 -2.17 -5.42 13.82
C ARG A 109 -1.44 -5.45 12.48
N TRP A 110 -1.07 -6.63 12.02
CA TRP A 110 -0.49 -6.82 10.69
C TRP A 110 -1.46 -6.36 9.59
N ASN A 111 -2.73 -6.73 9.69
CA ASN A 111 -3.74 -6.33 8.73
C ASN A 111 -3.95 -4.81 8.71
N GLU A 112 -3.94 -4.15 9.88
CA GLU A 112 -3.97 -2.69 9.97
C GLU A 112 -2.80 -2.03 9.26
N TRP A 113 -1.57 -2.54 9.45
CA TRP A 113 -0.37 -1.97 8.82
C TRP A 113 -0.38 -2.16 7.30
N ILE A 114 -0.80 -3.33 6.81
CA ILE A 114 -0.96 -3.57 5.38
C ILE A 114 -2.01 -2.60 4.80
N ARG A 115 -3.13 -2.40 5.48
CA ARG A 115 -4.16 -1.45 5.04
C ARG A 115 -3.68 0.01 5.08
N ALA A 116 -2.87 0.37 6.07
CA ALA A 116 -2.25 1.69 6.15
C ALA A 116 -1.29 1.94 4.98
N HIS A 117 -0.49 0.95 4.61
CA HIS A 117 0.37 1.02 3.43
C HIS A 117 -0.43 1.28 2.13
N TRP A 118 -1.51 0.51 1.91
CA TRP A 118 -2.40 0.72 0.78
C TRP A 118 -3.09 2.09 0.77
N ARG A 119 -3.38 2.66 1.94
CA ARG A 119 -3.95 4.01 2.02
C ARG A 119 -2.96 5.08 1.57
N ILE A 120 -1.67 4.92 1.86
CA ILE A 120 -0.63 5.84 1.38
C ILE A 120 -0.54 5.75 -0.15
N GLU A 121 -0.51 4.54 -0.70
CA GLU A 121 -0.43 4.29 -2.13
C GLU A 121 -1.63 4.88 -2.87
N ASN A 122 -2.85 4.56 -2.45
CA ASN A 122 -4.08 5.05 -3.08
C ASN A 122 -4.41 6.52 -2.75
N GLY A 123 -4.06 6.99 -1.57
CA GLY A 123 -4.40 8.34 -1.12
C GLY A 123 -3.38 9.40 -1.52
N SER A 124 -2.11 9.05 -1.62
CA SER A 124 -1.04 10.00 -1.91
C SER A 124 -0.42 9.77 -3.29
N HIS A 125 0.12 8.59 -3.56
CA HIS A 125 0.80 8.32 -4.83
C HIS A 125 -0.17 8.39 -6.02
N TYR A 126 -1.24 7.63 -5.99
CA TYR A 126 -2.27 7.66 -7.05
C TYR A 126 -2.81 9.06 -7.32
N VAL A 127 -3.06 9.85 -6.26
CA VAL A 127 -3.56 11.22 -6.44
C VAL A 127 -2.48 12.13 -7.04
N ARG A 128 -1.21 11.97 -6.69
CA ARG A 128 -0.11 12.72 -7.31
C ARG A 128 0.05 12.37 -8.79
N ASP A 129 -0.03 11.08 -9.13
CA ASP A 129 0.05 10.62 -10.51
C ASP A 129 -1.10 11.16 -11.35
N THR A 130 -2.33 11.06 -10.86
CA THR A 130 -3.52 11.50 -11.61
C THR A 130 -3.71 13.01 -11.61
N ALA A 131 -3.43 13.69 -10.49
CA ALA A 131 -3.64 15.14 -10.38
C ALA A 131 -2.42 15.97 -10.82
N PHE A 132 -1.20 15.49 -10.66
CA PHE A 132 0.03 16.22 -11.03
C PHE A 132 0.81 15.57 -12.17
N ALA A 133 0.31 14.46 -12.74
CA ALA A 133 0.97 13.70 -13.80
C ALA A 133 2.45 13.37 -13.44
N GLU A 134 2.68 12.89 -12.20
CA GLU A 134 4.03 12.69 -11.68
C GLU A 134 4.77 11.64 -12.49
N ASP A 135 4.14 10.50 -12.78
CA ASP A 135 4.71 9.41 -13.60
C ASP A 135 4.96 9.81 -15.06
N ALA A 136 4.13 10.70 -15.60
CA ALA A 136 4.30 11.24 -16.96
C ALA A 136 5.32 12.36 -17.05
N SER A 137 5.94 12.76 -15.93
CA SER A 137 6.88 13.88 -15.89
C SER A 137 8.15 13.58 -16.66
N ARG A 138 8.48 14.45 -17.61
CA ARG A 138 9.72 14.39 -18.41
C ARG A 138 10.81 15.35 -17.91
N ILE A 139 10.68 15.87 -16.70
CA ILE A 139 11.69 16.76 -16.10
C ILE A 139 12.94 15.94 -15.80
N ARG A 140 14.02 16.22 -16.54
CA ARG A 140 15.30 15.50 -16.38
C ARG A 140 16.30 16.28 -15.52
N LYS A 141 16.17 17.60 -15.46
CA LYS A 141 17.03 18.46 -14.63
C LYS A 141 16.38 18.62 -13.27
N ASN A 142 17.06 18.16 -12.21
CA ASN A 142 16.60 18.19 -10.82
C ASN A 142 15.18 17.60 -10.61
N PRO A 143 14.91 16.34 -11.01
CA PRO A 143 13.59 15.73 -10.90
C PRO A 143 13.10 15.68 -9.45
N ASP A 144 14.01 15.57 -8.48
CA ASP A 144 13.70 15.54 -7.04
C ASP A 144 13.06 16.84 -6.55
N ILE A 145 13.50 17.98 -7.07
CA ILE A 145 12.91 19.29 -6.72
C ILE A 145 11.47 19.35 -7.21
N ALA A 146 11.22 18.92 -8.44
CA ALA A 146 9.88 18.89 -9.01
C ALA A 146 8.94 17.95 -8.21
N ALA A 147 9.43 16.78 -7.78
CA ALA A 147 8.68 15.85 -6.95
C ALA A 147 8.36 16.43 -5.57
N ARG A 148 9.33 17.13 -4.95
CA ARG A 148 9.11 17.83 -3.66
C ARG A 148 8.10 18.96 -3.78
N LEU A 149 8.16 19.76 -4.83
CA LEU A 149 7.19 20.84 -5.08
C LEU A 149 5.77 20.30 -5.25
N ARG A 150 5.60 19.19 -5.99
CA ARG A 150 4.29 18.51 -6.12
C ARG A 150 3.77 17.99 -4.78
N SER A 151 4.66 17.38 -3.99
CA SER A 151 4.32 16.88 -2.65
C SER A 151 3.92 18.04 -1.72
N PHE A 152 4.63 19.15 -1.78
CA PHE A 152 4.32 20.35 -1.02
C PHE A 152 2.95 20.93 -1.41
N ALA A 153 2.69 21.11 -2.71
CA ALA A 153 1.39 21.58 -3.22
C ALA A 153 0.25 20.65 -2.81
N TYR A 154 0.46 19.33 -2.89
CA TYR A 154 -0.51 18.35 -2.40
C TYR A 154 -0.83 18.53 -0.93
N ASN A 155 0.19 18.69 -0.09
CA ASN A 155 0.02 18.85 1.36
C ASN A 155 -0.70 20.17 1.70
N LEU A 156 -0.39 21.26 1.00
CA LEU A 156 -1.07 22.55 1.16
C LEU A 156 -2.57 22.44 0.86
N ILE A 157 -2.92 21.84 -0.27
CA ILE A 157 -4.32 21.65 -0.65
C ILE A 157 -5.06 20.77 0.37
N ARG A 158 -4.41 19.72 0.87
CA ARG A 158 -4.99 18.85 1.90
C ARG A 158 -5.18 19.56 3.23
N ALA A 159 -4.20 20.36 3.66
CA ALA A 159 -4.29 21.17 4.88
C ALA A 159 -5.41 22.21 4.81
N ALA A 160 -5.68 22.72 3.61
CA ALA A 160 -6.82 23.63 3.36
C ALA A 160 -8.19 22.92 3.27
N GLY A 161 -8.28 21.60 3.59
CA GLY A 161 -9.51 20.82 3.53
C GLY A 161 -9.91 20.36 2.12
N GLY A 162 -9.03 20.52 1.13
CA GLY A 162 -9.29 20.11 -0.24
C GLY A 162 -9.41 18.60 -0.39
N SER A 163 -10.61 18.10 -0.66
CA SER A 163 -10.87 16.67 -0.93
C SER A 163 -10.55 16.28 -2.38
N ASN A 164 -10.81 17.17 -3.34
CA ASN A 164 -10.53 16.97 -4.75
C ASN A 164 -9.32 17.81 -5.19
N ILE A 165 -8.15 17.18 -5.22
CA ILE A 165 -6.87 17.83 -5.55
C ILE A 165 -6.85 18.36 -6.99
N ARG A 166 -7.42 17.62 -7.95
CA ARG A 166 -7.45 18.03 -9.35
C ARG A 166 -8.27 19.32 -9.54
N ASN A 167 -9.44 19.38 -8.92
CA ASN A 167 -10.29 20.59 -8.96
C ASN A 167 -9.62 21.77 -8.24
N ALA A 168 -9.04 21.54 -7.07
CA ALA A 168 -8.33 22.59 -6.32
C ALA A 168 -7.16 23.19 -7.13
N ARG A 169 -6.36 22.35 -7.81
CA ARG A 169 -5.32 22.80 -8.72
C ARG A 169 -5.86 23.67 -9.86
N TRP A 170 -6.94 23.20 -10.50
CA TRP A 170 -7.55 23.92 -11.61
C TRP A 170 -8.06 25.29 -11.15
N ARG A 171 -8.74 25.36 -10.02
CA ARG A 171 -9.19 26.64 -9.43
C ARG A 171 -8.04 27.57 -9.08
N ALA A 172 -6.98 27.05 -8.48
CA ALA A 172 -5.77 27.82 -8.14
C ALA A 172 -5.03 28.35 -9.38
N ALA A 173 -5.12 27.66 -10.52
CA ALA A 173 -4.57 28.15 -11.79
C ALA A 173 -5.38 29.30 -12.39
N LEU A 174 -6.67 29.39 -12.05
CA LEU A 174 -7.56 30.50 -12.52
C LEU A 174 -7.54 31.70 -11.56
N ASP A 175 -7.29 31.48 -10.28
CA ASP A 175 -7.31 32.52 -9.26
C ASP A 175 -6.12 32.38 -8.30
N LEU A 176 -5.14 33.24 -8.45
CA LEU A 176 -3.94 33.31 -7.61
C LEU A 176 -4.25 33.61 -6.14
N ASN A 177 -5.33 34.32 -5.85
CA ASN A 177 -5.69 34.67 -4.47
C ASN A 177 -6.01 33.41 -3.66
N LEU A 178 -6.53 32.34 -4.31
CA LEU A 178 -6.74 31.06 -3.64
C LEU A 178 -5.44 30.47 -3.13
N ILE A 179 -4.33 30.67 -3.83
CA ILE A 179 -3.00 30.18 -3.40
C ILE A 179 -2.50 30.97 -2.19
N LEU A 180 -2.70 32.29 -2.20
CA LEU A 180 -2.26 33.19 -1.12
C LEU A 180 -3.03 32.98 0.18
N GLN A 181 -4.26 32.45 0.10
CA GLN A 181 -5.11 32.11 1.23
C GLN A 181 -4.86 30.70 1.80
N LEU A 182 -4.01 29.88 1.16
CA LEU A 182 -3.69 28.57 1.67
C LEU A 182 -2.96 28.66 3.03
N PRO A 183 -3.25 27.75 3.98
CA PRO A 183 -2.62 27.78 5.30
C PRO A 183 -1.10 27.61 5.14
N ARG A 184 -0.35 28.38 5.92
CA ARG A 184 1.11 28.21 6.01
C ARG A 184 1.37 26.90 6.78
N LEU A 185 2.09 25.98 6.15
CA LEU A 185 2.59 24.79 6.84
C LEU A 185 3.82 25.23 7.67
N HIS A 186 3.70 25.12 8.98
CA HIS A 186 4.81 25.33 9.92
C HIS A 186 5.62 24.07 10.09
#